data_eb7219aa91c7dd31e056d358b4542e82
#
_entry.id   eb7219aa91c7dd31e056d358b4542e82
#
_cell.length_a   1.000
_cell.length_b   1.000
_cell.length_c   1.000
_cell.angle_alpha   90.00
_cell.angle_beta   90.00
_cell.angle_gamma   90.00
#
_symmetry.space_group_name_H-M   'P 1'
#
loop_
_entity.id
_entity.type
_entity.pdbx_description
1 polymer ?
#
loop_
_entity_poly.entity_id
_entity_poly.type
_entity_poly.pdbx_seq_one_letter_code
_entity_poly.pdbx_strand_id
1 'polypeptide(L)'
;SVQPMPKASSRATLPPEPSAQVTTQSPTQVPTQAPTLPPDPVDLLLSGLTTEEKVGQLFLARCRKETAAEDTAQYHLGGLVLFDRDTEDETPESLRQTLERYQEAATIPLLIAVDEEGGSVVRISDKPAFRDAPFSSPRSLYEGGGMEALRTAEVEKDALLSDLGI
;
A
#
# COMPACT_ATOMS: atom_id res chain seq x y z
N SER A 1 9.58 15.61 71.65
CA SER A 1 10.68 14.95 72.36
C SER A 1 11.73 14.48 71.35
N VAL A 2 12.84 15.16 71.41
CA VAL A 2 14.04 14.89 70.62
C VAL A 2 14.92 13.95 71.38
N GLN A 3 15.47 12.93 70.76
CA GLN A 3 16.57 12.22 71.34
C GLN A 3 17.74 12.07 70.34
N PRO A 4 18.98 12.16 70.85
CA PRO A 4 20.17 12.42 70.02
C PRO A 4 20.94 11.14 69.65
N MET A 5 21.72 11.28 68.55
CA MET A 5 22.67 10.31 68.06
C MET A 5 23.86 10.08 69.02
N PRO A 6 24.46 8.90 69.05
CA PRO A 6 25.81 8.71 69.55
C PRO A 6 26.85 8.76 68.42
N LYS A 7 28.00 9.34 68.84
CA LYS A 7 29.19 9.64 68.07
C LYS A 7 30.09 8.40 67.84
N ALA A 8 30.89 8.57 66.81
CA ALA A 8 32.02 7.80 66.28
C ALA A 8 32.98 7.13 67.27
N SER A 9 33.56 6.02 66.87
CA SER A 9 34.84 5.55 67.39
C SER A 9 35.75 4.96 66.27
N SER A 10 36.81 5.61 66.11
CA SER A 10 38.22 5.27 65.78
C SER A 10 38.57 4.01 65.00
N ARG A 11 39.03 4.23 63.82
CA ARG A 11 40.35 4.01 63.16
C ARG A 11 41.19 2.81 63.64
N ALA A 12 41.39 1.86 62.71
CA ALA A 12 42.57 1.02 62.61
C ALA A 12 43.15 1.06 61.19
N THR A 13 44.37 1.53 61.07
CA THR A 13 45.19 1.55 59.86
C THR A 13 45.89 0.22 59.66
N LEU A 14 45.75 -0.38 58.47
CA LEU A 14 46.56 -1.48 58.01
C LEU A 14 47.57 -1.00 56.92
N PRO A 15 48.75 -1.60 56.85
CA PRO A 15 49.79 -1.16 55.92
C PRO A 15 49.54 -1.57 54.47
N PRO A 16 50.18 -0.93 53.50
CA PRO A 16 49.92 -1.12 52.08
C PRO A 16 50.60 -2.42 51.55
N GLU A 17 49.84 -3.21 50.85
CA GLU A 17 50.34 -4.30 50.02
C GLU A 17 50.83 -3.77 48.64
N PRO A 18 51.78 -4.46 48.00
CA PRO A 18 52.40 -4.01 46.76
C PRO A 18 51.46 -4.21 45.56
N SER A 19 51.27 -3.14 44.80
CA SER A 19 50.53 -3.12 43.53
C SER A 19 51.20 -4.00 42.48
N ALA A 20 50.55 -5.13 42.17
CA ALA A 20 50.81 -5.84 40.94
C ALA A 20 50.03 -5.12 39.79
N GLN A 21 50.75 -4.51 38.87
CA GLN A 21 50.17 -3.97 37.64
C GLN A 21 49.72 -5.13 36.74
N VAL A 22 48.42 -5.40 36.74
CA VAL A 22 47.79 -6.25 35.73
C VAL A 22 47.50 -5.38 34.50
N THR A 23 48.34 -5.55 33.47
CA THR A 23 48.04 -5.01 32.13
C THR A 23 46.87 -5.77 31.55
N THR A 24 45.67 -5.27 31.73
CA THR A 24 44.48 -5.73 30.98
C THR A 24 44.57 -5.21 29.55
N GLN A 25 44.96 -6.11 28.64
CA GLN A 25 44.74 -5.86 27.22
C GLN A 25 43.23 -5.89 26.98
N SER A 26 42.66 -4.73 26.61
CA SER A 26 41.29 -4.64 26.11
C SER A 26 41.17 -5.52 24.88
N PRO A 27 40.17 -6.41 24.78
CA PRO A 27 39.90 -7.11 23.55
C PRO A 27 39.53 -6.12 22.47
N THR A 28 40.29 -6.12 21.37
CA THR A 28 39.94 -5.37 20.15
C THR A 28 38.59 -5.90 19.67
N GLN A 29 37.53 -5.14 19.85
CA GLN A 29 36.22 -5.42 19.27
C GLN A 29 36.35 -5.32 17.74
N VAL A 30 36.34 -6.47 17.10
CA VAL A 30 36.09 -6.56 15.66
C VAL A 30 34.68 -5.97 15.45
N PRO A 31 34.48 -4.91 14.62
CA PRO A 31 33.16 -4.39 14.35
C PRO A 31 32.35 -5.51 13.67
N THR A 32 31.42 -6.11 14.41
CA THR A 32 30.42 -6.99 13.84
C THR A 32 29.54 -6.12 12.95
N GLN A 33 29.74 -6.20 11.63
CA GLN A 33 28.81 -5.60 10.69
C GLN A 33 27.43 -6.23 10.93
N ALA A 34 26.49 -5.41 11.32
CA ALA A 34 25.08 -5.84 11.35
C ALA A 34 24.70 -6.39 9.97
N PRO A 35 23.93 -7.47 9.89
CA PRO A 35 23.48 -8.00 8.61
C PRO A 35 22.72 -6.87 7.87
N THR A 36 23.27 -6.45 6.74
CA THR A 36 22.60 -5.50 5.84
C THR A 36 21.38 -6.23 5.26
N LEU A 37 20.19 -5.80 5.65
CA LEU A 37 18.96 -6.24 4.99
C LEU A 37 19.06 -5.91 3.48
N PRO A 38 18.50 -6.76 2.62
CA PRO A 38 18.41 -6.42 1.20
C PRO A 38 17.65 -5.09 1.06
N PRO A 39 18.01 -4.26 0.07
CA PRO A 39 17.31 -3.00 -0.15
C PRO A 39 15.82 -3.24 -0.41
N ASP A 40 14.98 -2.34 0.08
CA ASP A 40 13.53 -2.38 -0.14
C ASP A 40 13.27 -2.30 -1.67
N PRO A 41 12.46 -3.20 -2.25
CA PRO A 41 12.11 -3.15 -3.67
C PRO A 41 11.49 -1.81 -4.10
N VAL A 42 10.75 -1.14 -3.20
CA VAL A 42 10.17 0.19 -3.44
C VAL A 42 11.27 1.24 -3.55
N ASP A 43 12.26 1.23 -2.67
CA ASP A 43 13.40 2.16 -2.71
C ASP A 43 14.22 1.97 -4.00
N LEU A 44 14.41 0.72 -4.43
CA LEU A 44 15.08 0.42 -5.69
C LEU A 44 14.32 1.00 -6.88
N LEU A 45 13.00 0.77 -6.94
CA LEU A 45 12.15 1.33 -7.99
C LEU A 45 12.21 2.85 -7.99
N LEU A 46 11.98 3.50 -6.85
CA LEU A 46 12.01 4.95 -6.72
C LEU A 46 13.36 5.57 -7.08
N SER A 47 14.47 4.88 -6.82
CA SER A 47 15.80 5.38 -7.17
C SER A 47 16.04 5.43 -8.70
N GLY A 48 15.32 4.61 -9.45
CA GLY A 48 15.39 4.56 -10.92
C GLY A 48 14.50 5.57 -11.65
N LEU A 49 13.53 6.17 -10.95
CA LEU A 49 12.57 7.09 -11.56
C LEU A 49 13.06 8.54 -11.57
N THR A 50 12.77 9.25 -12.66
CA THR A 50 12.88 10.70 -12.77
C THR A 50 11.86 11.41 -11.87
N THR A 51 11.99 12.73 -11.74
CA THR A 51 11.00 13.54 -10.99
C THR A 51 9.65 13.54 -11.69
N GLU A 52 9.63 13.64 -13.01
CA GLU A 52 8.43 13.60 -13.83
C GLU A 52 7.69 12.27 -13.66
N GLU A 53 8.38 11.15 -13.74
CA GLU A 53 7.80 9.82 -13.51
C GLU A 53 7.24 9.67 -12.10
N LYS A 54 7.97 10.12 -11.07
CA LYS A 54 7.46 10.13 -9.68
C LYS A 54 6.19 10.95 -9.52
N VAL A 55 6.15 12.13 -10.16
CA VAL A 55 4.97 13.01 -10.12
C VAL A 55 3.80 12.33 -10.84
N GLY A 56 4.02 11.76 -12.02
CA GLY A 56 2.99 11.03 -12.78
C GLY A 56 2.35 9.90 -11.98
N GLN A 57 3.16 9.16 -11.20
CA GLN A 57 2.67 8.06 -10.35
C GLN A 57 1.72 8.52 -9.23
N LEU A 58 1.65 9.81 -8.90
CA LEU A 58 0.71 10.34 -7.91
C LEU A 58 -0.69 10.61 -8.49
N PHE A 59 -0.88 10.47 -9.81
CA PHE A 59 -2.14 10.75 -10.46
C PHE A 59 -2.90 9.47 -10.82
N LEU A 60 -4.10 9.37 -10.28
CA LEU A 60 -5.17 8.50 -10.75
C LEU A 60 -6.08 9.36 -11.66
N ALA A 61 -5.82 9.29 -12.96
CA ALA A 61 -6.45 10.17 -13.93
C ALA A 61 -7.76 9.59 -14.45
N ARG A 62 -8.70 10.47 -14.86
CA ARG A 62 -9.88 10.02 -15.57
C ARG A 62 -9.49 9.34 -16.88
N CYS A 63 -9.99 8.14 -17.11
CA CYS A 63 -9.84 7.46 -18.39
C CYS A 63 -10.48 8.26 -19.52
N ARG A 64 -9.77 8.37 -20.62
CA ARG A 64 -10.27 8.83 -21.92
C ARG A 64 -9.95 7.73 -22.92
N LYS A 65 -10.93 6.91 -23.21
CA LYS A 65 -10.78 5.64 -23.97
C LYS A 65 -9.92 5.79 -25.23
N GLU A 66 -10.04 6.91 -25.94
CA GLU A 66 -9.35 7.19 -27.18
C GLU A 66 -7.86 7.50 -27.00
N THR A 67 -7.46 8.08 -25.88
CA THR A 67 -6.08 8.56 -25.61
C THR A 67 -5.44 7.96 -24.36
N ALA A 68 -6.14 7.05 -23.65
CA ALA A 68 -5.70 6.57 -22.35
C ALA A 68 -4.29 5.92 -22.37
N ALA A 69 -3.97 5.14 -23.39
CA ALA A 69 -2.65 4.55 -23.55
C ALA A 69 -1.56 5.62 -23.81
N GLU A 70 -1.84 6.58 -24.67
CA GLU A 70 -0.93 7.71 -24.97
C GLU A 70 -0.73 8.61 -23.75
N ASP A 71 -1.84 8.96 -23.06
CA ASP A 71 -1.78 9.74 -21.82
C ASP A 71 -0.99 9.03 -20.73
N THR A 72 -1.16 7.71 -20.59
CA THR A 72 -0.41 6.88 -19.64
C THR A 72 1.09 6.94 -19.90
N ALA A 73 1.49 6.72 -21.14
CA ALA A 73 2.90 6.76 -21.53
C ALA A 73 3.49 8.18 -21.43
N GLN A 74 2.74 9.20 -21.85
CA GLN A 74 3.21 10.59 -21.88
C GLN A 74 3.37 11.20 -20.50
N TYR A 75 2.41 10.92 -19.59
CA TYR A 75 2.37 11.53 -18.27
C TYR A 75 2.82 10.59 -17.13
N HIS A 76 3.23 9.37 -17.46
CA HIS A 76 3.68 8.36 -16.50
C HIS A 76 2.64 8.11 -15.38
N LEU A 77 1.36 8.03 -15.75
CA LEU A 77 0.26 7.96 -14.81
C LEU A 77 0.35 6.76 -13.86
N GLY A 78 -0.03 6.96 -12.59
CA GLY A 78 -0.12 5.90 -11.59
C GLY A 78 -1.40 5.07 -11.72
N GLY A 79 -2.43 5.58 -12.41
CA GLY A 79 -3.64 4.83 -12.65
C GLY A 79 -4.69 5.58 -13.45
N LEU A 80 -5.77 4.87 -13.76
CA LEU A 80 -6.92 5.37 -14.51
C LEU A 80 -8.21 5.08 -13.76
N VAL A 81 -9.15 6.04 -13.79
CA VAL A 81 -10.53 5.85 -13.30
C VAL A 81 -11.45 5.71 -14.49
N LEU A 82 -12.14 4.59 -14.57
CA LEU A 82 -13.14 4.31 -15.60
C LEU A 82 -14.46 4.98 -15.25
N PHE A 83 -15.10 5.52 -16.27
CA PHE A 83 -16.43 6.08 -16.19
C PHE A 83 -17.38 5.30 -17.11
N ASP A 84 -18.65 5.60 -17.01
CA ASP A 84 -19.74 4.92 -17.71
C ASP A 84 -19.46 4.74 -19.22
N ARG A 85 -19.07 5.81 -19.90
CA ARG A 85 -18.74 5.76 -21.34
C ARG A 85 -17.50 4.94 -21.71
N ASP A 86 -16.63 4.65 -20.73
CA ASP A 86 -15.43 3.86 -20.98
C ASP A 86 -15.75 2.36 -20.99
N THR A 87 -16.92 1.99 -20.48
CA THR A 87 -17.45 0.63 -20.42
C THR A 87 -18.70 0.43 -21.30
N GLU A 88 -19.23 1.52 -21.90
CA GLU A 88 -20.30 1.45 -22.87
C GLU A 88 -19.86 0.65 -24.10
N ASP A 89 -20.73 -0.21 -24.61
CA ASP A 89 -20.47 -1.12 -25.74
C ASP A 89 -19.33 -2.16 -25.53
N GLU A 90 -18.83 -2.29 -24.31
CA GLU A 90 -17.83 -3.29 -23.95
C GLU A 90 -18.48 -4.62 -23.54
N THR A 91 -17.73 -5.69 -23.79
CA THR A 91 -17.93 -7.00 -23.18
C THR A 91 -16.82 -7.27 -22.16
N PRO A 92 -16.93 -8.26 -21.25
CA PRO A 92 -15.84 -8.61 -20.34
C PRO A 92 -14.53 -8.86 -21.08
N GLU A 93 -14.57 -9.52 -22.23
CA GLU A 93 -13.39 -9.80 -23.04
C GLU A 93 -12.77 -8.55 -23.66
N SER A 94 -13.59 -7.69 -24.31
CA SER A 94 -13.08 -6.49 -24.95
C SER A 94 -12.59 -5.45 -23.93
N LEU A 95 -13.21 -5.38 -22.74
CA LEU A 95 -12.73 -4.52 -21.67
C LEU A 95 -11.38 -4.98 -21.15
N ARG A 96 -11.18 -6.31 -20.87
CA ARG A 96 -9.88 -6.85 -20.49
C ARG A 96 -8.79 -6.49 -21.51
N GLN A 97 -9.04 -6.72 -22.79
CA GLN A 97 -8.08 -6.38 -23.85
C GLN A 97 -7.79 -4.87 -23.91
N THR A 98 -8.77 -4.04 -23.63
CA THR A 98 -8.59 -2.58 -23.55
C THR A 98 -7.71 -2.20 -22.37
N LEU A 99 -7.96 -2.77 -21.18
CA LEU A 99 -7.14 -2.53 -19.99
C LEU A 99 -5.72 -3.08 -20.13
N GLU A 100 -5.53 -4.24 -20.78
CA GLU A 100 -4.21 -4.79 -21.10
C GLU A 100 -3.39 -3.80 -21.95
N ARG A 101 -3.98 -3.18 -22.96
CA ARG A 101 -3.29 -2.14 -23.77
C ARG A 101 -2.89 -0.91 -22.96
N TYR A 102 -3.68 -0.55 -21.94
CA TYR A 102 -3.31 0.55 -21.04
C TYR A 102 -2.14 0.15 -20.12
N GLN A 103 -2.17 -1.07 -19.62
CA GLN A 103 -1.06 -1.65 -18.83
C GLN A 103 0.23 -1.76 -19.63
N GLU A 104 0.17 -2.17 -20.91
CA GLU A 104 1.34 -2.24 -21.81
C GLU A 104 1.98 -0.88 -22.06
N ALA A 105 1.19 0.21 -21.99
CA ALA A 105 1.71 1.57 -22.17
C ALA A 105 2.39 2.13 -20.91
N ALA A 106 2.23 1.47 -19.77
CA ALA A 106 2.73 1.92 -18.48
C ALA A 106 4.11 1.32 -18.16
N THR A 107 5.01 2.13 -17.61
CA THR A 107 6.32 1.65 -17.10
C THR A 107 6.15 0.91 -15.76
N ILE A 108 5.24 1.38 -14.93
CA ILE A 108 4.82 0.77 -13.67
C ILE A 108 3.36 0.37 -13.84
N PRO A 109 2.93 -0.83 -13.41
CA PRO A 109 1.55 -1.26 -13.54
C PRO A 109 0.56 -0.24 -13.01
N LEU A 110 -0.46 0.09 -13.81
CA LEU A 110 -1.51 1.04 -13.44
C LEU A 110 -2.44 0.47 -12.38
N LEU A 111 -2.87 1.34 -11.48
CA LEU A 111 -4.10 1.11 -10.72
C LEU A 111 -5.28 1.43 -11.62
N ILE A 112 -6.17 0.47 -11.80
CA ILE A 112 -7.45 0.69 -12.49
C ILE A 112 -8.54 0.81 -11.44
N ALA A 113 -9.33 1.87 -11.54
CA ALA A 113 -10.40 2.15 -10.59
C ALA A 113 -11.72 2.42 -11.31
N VAL A 114 -12.83 2.17 -10.62
CA VAL A 114 -14.19 2.43 -11.10
C VAL A 114 -15.11 2.76 -9.92
N ASP A 115 -16.08 3.65 -10.13
CA ASP A 115 -17.14 3.92 -9.16
C ASP A 115 -18.26 2.88 -9.30
N GLU A 116 -18.16 1.77 -8.57
CA GLU A 116 -19.17 0.71 -8.57
C GLU A 116 -19.81 0.58 -7.17
N GLU A 117 -20.47 1.67 -6.73
CA GLU A 117 -21.09 1.74 -5.38
C GLU A 117 -22.33 0.85 -5.24
N GLY A 118 -23.02 0.62 -6.33
CA GLY A 118 -24.36 0.05 -6.36
C GLY A 118 -25.46 1.09 -6.28
N GLY A 119 -26.69 0.70 -6.61
CA GLY A 119 -27.83 1.61 -6.70
C GLY A 119 -27.74 2.56 -7.88
N SER A 120 -27.61 3.85 -7.63
CA SER A 120 -27.54 4.88 -8.69
C SER A 120 -26.12 5.14 -9.21
N VAL A 121 -25.10 4.64 -8.56
CA VAL A 121 -23.70 4.80 -8.96
C VAL A 121 -23.12 3.44 -9.30
N VAL A 122 -23.22 3.10 -10.56
CA VAL A 122 -22.71 1.87 -11.18
C VAL A 122 -22.12 2.21 -12.55
N ARG A 123 -21.10 1.48 -12.97
CA ARG A 123 -20.41 1.69 -14.25
C ARG A 123 -20.17 0.39 -15.01
N ILE A 124 -20.32 -0.73 -14.33
CA ILE A 124 -20.09 -2.08 -14.85
C ILE A 124 -21.38 -2.88 -14.77
N SER A 125 -21.94 -3.02 -13.58
CA SER A 125 -23.03 -3.96 -13.32
C SER A 125 -24.40 -3.56 -13.91
N ASP A 126 -24.58 -2.34 -14.35
CA ASP A 126 -25.80 -1.89 -15.05
C ASP A 126 -25.87 -2.29 -16.52
N LYS A 127 -24.80 -2.87 -17.04
CA LYS A 127 -24.70 -3.31 -18.43
C LYS A 127 -24.92 -4.83 -18.51
N PRO A 128 -25.90 -5.29 -19.32
CA PRO A 128 -26.24 -6.72 -19.42
C PRO A 128 -25.10 -7.63 -19.87
N ALA A 129 -24.06 -7.07 -20.52
CA ALA A 129 -22.89 -7.83 -20.93
C ALA A 129 -22.04 -8.29 -19.73
N PHE A 130 -22.10 -7.58 -18.59
CA PHE A 130 -21.30 -7.88 -17.40
C PHE A 130 -22.12 -8.54 -16.30
N ARG A 131 -23.39 -8.17 -16.14
CA ARG A 131 -24.26 -8.72 -15.11
C ARG A 131 -25.73 -8.62 -15.51
N ASP A 132 -26.55 -9.56 -15.08
CA ASP A 132 -28.00 -9.59 -15.39
C ASP A 132 -28.77 -8.42 -14.76
N ALA A 133 -28.30 -7.90 -13.63
CA ALA A 133 -28.90 -6.76 -12.93
C ALA A 133 -27.82 -5.98 -12.15
N PRO A 134 -27.99 -4.64 -12.02
CA PRO A 134 -27.04 -3.82 -11.28
C PRO A 134 -26.97 -4.22 -9.79
N PHE A 135 -25.84 -3.98 -9.15
CA PHE A 135 -25.71 -4.12 -7.70
C PHE A 135 -26.65 -3.15 -6.98
N SER A 136 -27.33 -3.65 -5.95
CA SER A 136 -28.15 -2.83 -5.07
C SER A 136 -27.30 -1.88 -4.23
N SER A 137 -27.88 -0.73 -3.82
CA SER A 137 -27.15 0.18 -2.94
C SER A 137 -26.82 -0.46 -1.60
N PRO A 138 -25.69 -0.06 -0.96
CA PRO A 138 -25.31 -0.56 0.35
C PRO A 138 -26.41 -0.41 1.40
N ARG A 139 -27.18 0.69 1.32
CA ARG A 139 -28.35 0.90 2.21
C ARG A 139 -29.41 -0.18 2.00
N SER A 140 -29.82 -0.42 0.74
CA SER A 140 -30.85 -1.44 0.45
C SER A 140 -30.42 -2.83 0.87
N LEU A 141 -29.17 -3.17 0.68
CA LEU A 141 -28.58 -4.46 1.10
C LEU A 141 -28.64 -4.59 2.63
N TYR A 142 -28.24 -3.55 3.34
CA TYR A 142 -28.25 -3.56 4.81
C TYR A 142 -29.68 -3.63 5.36
N GLU A 143 -30.62 -2.86 4.83
CA GLU A 143 -32.05 -2.89 5.23
C GLU A 143 -32.70 -4.25 4.92
N GLY A 144 -32.29 -4.92 3.85
CA GLY A 144 -32.85 -6.21 3.44
C GLY A 144 -32.26 -7.44 4.14
N GLY A 145 -30.98 -7.39 4.55
CA GLY A 145 -30.29 -8.58 5.13
C GLY A 145 -29.09 -8.27 6.00
N GLY A 146 -28.96 -7.01 6.45
CA GLY A 146 -27.91 -6.58 7.37
C GLY A 146 -26.50 -6.68 6.78
N MET A 147 -25.52 -6.84 7.67
CA MET A 147 -24.10 -6.91 7.28
C MET A 147 -23.77 -8.14 6.44
N GLU A 148 -24.52 -9.21 6.56
CA GLU A 148 -24.27 -10.44 5.78
C GLU A 148 -24.63 -10.24 4.31
N ALA A 149 -25.78 -9.62 4.01
CA ALA A 149 -26.16 -9.28 2.65
C ALA A 149 -25.19 -8.31 2.00
N LEU A 150 -24.72 -7.32 2.78
CA LEU A 150 -23.72 -6.37 2.32
C LEU A 150 -22.41 -7.10 1.96
N ARG A 151 -21.89 -7.93 2.87
CA ARG A 151 -20.66 -8.70 2.66
C ARG A 151 -20.74 -9.59 1.42
N THR A 152 -21.86 -10.31 1.25
CA THR A 152 -22.06 -11.19 0.09
C THR A 152 -22.01 -10.41 -1.22
N ALA A 153 -22.68 -9.25 -1.28
CA ALA A 153 -22.67 -8.39 -2.47
C ALA A 153 -21.29 -7.80 -2.76
N GLU A 154 -20.53 -7.40 -1.73
CA GLU A 154 -19.16 -6.89 -1.93
C GLU A 154 -18.22 -7.98 -2.43
N VAL A 155 -18.30 -9.21 -1.91
CA VAL A 155 -17.49 -10.33 -2.42
C VAL A 155 -17.82 -10.63 -3.89
N GLU A 156 -19.09 -10.59 -4.29
CA GLU A 156 -19.48 -10.77 -5.69
C GLU A 156 -18.95 -9.63 -6.58
N LYS A 157 -19.01 -8.39 -6.09
CA LYS A 157 -18.49 -7.22 -6.79
C LYS A 157 -16.98 -7.30 -6.98
N ASP A 158 -16.25 -7.60 -5.91
CA ASP A 158 -14.79 -7.76 -5.94
C ASP A 158 -14.38 -8.86 -6.95
N ALA A 159 -15.11 -9.98 -6.98
CA ALA A 159 -14.85 -11.06 -7.93
C ALA A 159 -15.07 -10.59 -9.38
N LEU A 160 -16.16 -9.87 -9.65
CA LEU A 160 -16.45 -9.32 -10.97
C LEU A 160 -15.38 -8.34 -11.44
N LEU A 161 -15.02 -7.37 -10.60
CA LEU A 161 -14.04 -6.34 -10.94
C LEU A 161 -12.64 -6.94 -11.13
N SER A 162 -12.22 -7.82 -10.23
CA SER A 162 -10.91 -8.51 -10.34
C SER A 162 -10.80 -9.37 -11.60
N ASP A 163 -11.89 -10.04 -12.02
CA ASP A 163 -11.91 -10.81 -13.27
C ASP A 163 -11.76 -9.92 -14.51
N LEU A 164 -12.14 -8.66 -14.42
CA LEU A 164 -11.98 -7.66 -15.49
C LEU A 164 -10.59 -7.00 -15.50
N GLY A 165 -9.79 -7.15 -14.44
CA GLY A 165 -8.50 -6.48 -14.28
C GLY A 165 -8.58 -5.11 -13.61
N ILE A 166 -9.63 -4.89 -12.80
CA ILE A 166 -9.90 -3.65 -12.03
C ILE A 166 -9.61 -3.89 -10.56
#